data_c519c5195ac68de492c6a54b26884462
#
_entry.id   c519c5195ac68de492c6a54b26884462
#
_cell.length_a   1.000
_cell.length_b   1.000
_cell.length_c   1.000
_cell.angle_alpha   90.00
_cell.angle_beta   90.00
_cell.angle_gamma   90.00
#
_symmetry.space_group_name_H-M   'P 1'
#
loop_
_entity.id
_entity.type
_entity.pdbx_description
1 polymer ?
#
loop_
_entity_poly.entity_id
_entity_poly.type
_entity_poly.pdbx_seq_one_letter_code
_entity_poly.pdbx_strand_id
1 'polypeptide(L)'
;MLDPGVLMRRAVRSVCDQHNLSPDNLKQFDSLTQEHFRDLAIATADDMQYNQLRYFRPFEHQKNFFVTRSDRRGILAANRIGKTVSTCYETAMHLTGQYPDWWEGHRFVKPITCMVAGEGWSQVALVLQQELLGSPDIKLRDALGTGAIPRDCIIQDTMRGDGANAIGIEIKHVSGGKSYLLFANYTQEVRQLQGFKLDLAVFDEQPPDDFFSEIVTRTATTQGMILCSFTPLKGLNGLVSKFWNREEGYDYIRVSWDDVPEYDLWGEPFLLNTTRRQLERDYLPHERDARMQGRPIMGKGAVFQLRDWPTYKSGSINFLDMPNIQRVIALDLGLVNDKTVISLMYWDPYERTAWLHRQIVVQGVEEAIPTQYISHLLRPEVYGTPIVLPADASTPGRYTMSSTSIRELFQQYELNVVDGAIMNPPDPQGRVTNHKSYGINQMRQMLEVGSLQVNDNCVDFLREASNYYVDTQGRFSDPDDCIDSCRYALLACLQGICEPWDNKSPQQRMAAQRDRYVRRDDSNKPAWKKAYSAQ
;
A
#
# COMPACT_ATOMS: atom_id res chain seq x y z
N MET A 1 -18.10 -12.74 -25.54
CA MET A 1 -18.31 -14.12 -26.05
C MET A 1 -16.98 -14.74 -26.39
N LEU A 2 -16.78 -16.00 -26.03
CA LEU A 2 -15.62 -16.76 -26.49
C LEU A 2 -15.67 -16.91 -28.02
N ASP A 3 -14.50 -16.93 -28.65
CA ASP A 3 -14.39 -17.25 -30.07
C ASP A 3 -15.00 -18.64 -30.33
N PRO A 4 -15.86 -18.83 -31.36
CA PRO A 4 -16.50 -20.11 -31.64
C PRO A 4 -15.52 -21.27 -31.81
N GLY A 5 -14.34 -21.01 -32.39
CA GLY A 5 -13.28 -22.01 -32.52
C GLY A 5 -12.67 -22.42 -31.20
N VAL A 6 -12.43 -21.47 -30.29
CA VAL A 6 -11.97 -21.72 -28.92
C VAL A 6 -13.03 -22.50 -28.15
N LEU A 7 -14.28 -22.11 -28.25
CA LEU A 7 -15.40 -22.77 -27.59
C LEU A 7 -15.52 -24.24 -28.02
N MET A 8 -15.43 -24.51 -29.32
CA MET A 8 -15.46 -25.87 -29.86
C MET A 8 -14.27 -26.71 -29.39
N ARG A 9 -13.03 -26.15 -29.38
CA ARG A 9 -11.86 -26.90 -28.86
C ARG A 9 -12.00 -27.26 -27.39
N ARG A 10 -12.54 -26.33 -26.56
CA ARG A 10 -12.81 -26.61 -25.14
C ARG A 10 -13.89 -27.66 -24.96
N ALA A 11 -14.96 -27.61 -25.76
CA ALA A 11 -16.02 -28.61 -25.73
C ALA A 11 -15.51 -29.99 -26.10
N VAL A 12 -14.74 -30.13 -27.18
CA VAL A 12 -14.09 -31.39 -27.55
C VAL A 12 -13.23 -31.93 -26.40
N ARG A 13 -12.41 -31.08 -25.80
CA ARG A 13 -11.57 -31.49 -24.67
C ARG A 13 -12.42 -31.91 -23.46
N SER A 14 -13.47 -31.17 -23.13
CA SER A 14 -14.37 -31.51 -22.04
C SER A 14 -15.02 -32.89 -22.25
N VAL A 15 -15.52 -33.17 -23.44
CA VAL A 15 -16.09 -34.47 -23.77
C VAL A 15 -15.04 -35.58 -23.71
N CYS A 16 -13.84 -35.33 -24.21
CA CYS A 16 -12.73 -36.28 -24.09
C CYS A 16 -12.40 -36.60 -22.62
N ASP A 17 -12.27 -35.57 -21.79
CA ASP A 17 -11.96 -35.74 -20.35
C ASP A 17 -13.06 -36.55 -19.63
N GLN A 18 -14.33 -36.29 -19.92
CA GLN A 18 -15.47 -37.00 -19.33
C GLN A 18 -15.52 -38.49 -19.70
N HIS A 19 -15.05 -38.83 -20.90
CA HIS A 19 -15.07 -40.19 -21.42
C HIS A 19 -13.69 -40.88 -21.39
N ASN A 20 -12.66 -40.26 -20.78
CA ASN A 20 -11.29 -40.76 -20.75
C ASN A 20 -10.72 -41.02 -22.14
N LEU A 21 -11.03 -40.17 -23.11
CA LEU A 21 -10.59 -40.27 -24.51
C LEU A 21 -9.45 -39.29 -24.78
N SER A 22 -8.56 -39.66 -25.69
CA SER A 22 -7.62 -38.70 -26.28
C SER A 22 -8.20 -38.11 -27.57
N PRO A 23 -8.11 -36.79 -27.82
CA PRO A 23 -8.52 -36.19 -29.08
C PRO A 23 -7.86 -36.84 -30.30
N ASP A 24 -6.64 -37.35 -30.18
CA ASP A 24 -5.91 -38.03 -31.25
C ASP A 24 -6.50 -39.39 -31.60
N ASN A 25 -7.15 -40.05 -30.65
CA ASN A 25 -7.77 -41.36 -30.84
C ASN A 25 -9.14 -41.28 -31.53
N LEU A 26 -9.76 -40.09 -31.65
CA LEU A 26 -11.08 -39.92 -32.27
C LEU A 26 -11.09 -40.37 -33.75
N LYS A 27 -9.97 -40.24 -34.45
CA LYS A 27 -9.83 -40.67 -35.84
C LYS A 27 -9.87 -42.20 -36.04
N GLN A 28 -9.74 -42.94 -34.94
CA GLN A 28 -9.75 -44.42 -34.95
C GLN A 28 -11.15 -45.01 -34.76
N PHE A 29 -12.15 -44.18 -34.43
CA PHE A 29 -13.53 -44.64 -34.27
C PHE A 29 -14.27 -44.77 -35.60
N ASP A 30 -15.27 -45.60 -35.63
CA ASP A 30 -16.16 -45.70 -36.79
C ASP A 30 -16.93 -44.38 -37.02
N SER A 31 -17.54 -44.21 -38.21
CA SER A 31 -18.24 -43.00 -38.62
C SER A 31 -19.43 -42.63 -37.72
N LEU A 32 -20.16 -43.62 -37.23
CA LEU A 32 -21.33 -43.40 -36.36
C LEU A 32 -20.88 -42.87 -34.97
N THR A 33 -19.82 -43.43 -34.43
CA THR A 33 -19.21 -43.01 -33.17
C THR A 33 -18.62 -41.59 -33.30
N GLN A 34 -18.02 -41.26 -34.43
CA GLN A 34 -17.50 -39.90 -34.71
C GLN A 34 -18.64 -38.88 -34.83
N GLU A 35 -19.76 -39.22 -35.48
CA GLU A 35 -20.94 -38.36 -35.59
C GLU A 35 -21.56 -38.10 -34.21
N HIS A 36 -21.76 -39.13 -33.41
CA HIS A 36 -22.28 -38.98 -32.05
C HIS A 36 -21.37 -38.13 -31.16
N PHE A 37 -20.05 -38.32 -31.26
CA PHE A 37 -19.07 -37.48 -30.54
C PHE A 37 -19.16 -36.02 -30.99
N ARG A 38 -19.31 -35.75 -32.29
CA ARG A 38 -19.48 -34.41 -32.82
C ARG A 38 -20.75 -33.73 -32.29
N ASP A 39 -21.87 -34.43 -32.26
CA ASP A 39 -23.15 -33.92 -31.75
C ASP A 39 -23.01 -33.59 -30.25
N LEU A 40 -22.36 -34.44 -29.48
CA LEU A 40 -22.08 -34.22 -28.06
C LEU A 40 -21.15 -33.01 -27.84
N ALA A 41 -20.15 -32.85 -28.69
CA ALA A 41 -19.27 -31.68 -28.61
C ALA A 41 -20.00 -30.37 -28.95
N ILE A 42 -20.89 -30.38 -29.93
CA ILE A 42 -21.73 -29.23 -30.28
C ILE A 42 -22.66 -28.87 -29.10
N ALA A 43 -23.37 -29.84 -28.56
CA ALA A 43 -24.24 -29.61 -27.40
C ALA A 43 -23.47 -29.11 -26.16
N THR A 44 -22.26 -29.63 -25.96
CA THR A 44 -21.37 -29.16 -24.90
C THR A 44 -20.87 -27.73 -25.14
N ALA A 45 -20.60 -27.35 -26.39
CA ALA A 45 -20.20 -26.00 -26.74
C ALA A 45 -21.33 -24.98 -26.47
N ASP A 46 -22.55 -25.36 -26.81
CA ASP A 46 -23.76 -24.55 -26.55
C ASP A 46 -24.00 -24.39 -25.05
N ASP A 47 -23.83 -25.44 -24.25
CA ASP A 47 -23.94 -25.36 -22.79
C ASP A 47 -22.79 -24.50 -22.22
N MET A 48 -21.57 -24.68 -22.68
CA MET A 48 -20.42 -23.84 -22.26
C MET A 48 -20.64 -22.36 -22.55
N GLN A 49 -21.27 -22.02 -23.68
CA GLN A 49 -21.49 -20.62 -24.04
C GLN A 49 -22.41 -19.91 -23.04
N TYR A 50 -23.41 -20.60 -22.48
CA TYR A 50 -24.42 -20.01 -21.60
C TYR A 50 -24.33 -20.45 -20.14
N ASN A 51 -23.33 -21.27 -19.81
CA ASN A 51 -23.12 -21.81 -18.47
C ASN A 51 -21.62 -21.91 -18.14
N GLN A 52 -20.89 -20.82 -18.38
CA GLN A 52 -19.43 -20.80 -18.21
C GLN A 52 -19.00 -21.15 -16.77
N LEU A 53 -19.82 -20.83 -15.77
CA LEU A 53 -19.54 -21.12 -14.36
C LEU A 53 -19.29 -22.61 -14.13
N ARG A 54 -20.07 -23.49 -14.76
CA ARG A 54 -19.94 -24.95 -14.65
C ARG A 54 -18.60 -25.47 -15.19
N TYR A 55 -18.06 -24.79 -16.21
CA TYR A 55 -16.85 -25.18 -16.91
C TYR A 55 -15.62 -24.38 -16.49
N PHE A 56 -15.75 -23.54 -15.47
CA PHE A 56 -14.63 -22.73 -14.97
C PHE A 56 -13.55 -23.60 -14.33
N ARG A 57 -12.34 -23.47 -14.85
CA ARG A 57 -11.13 -24.15 -14.36
C ARG A 57 -10.17 -23.08 -13.82
N PRO A 58 -10.12 -22.86 -12.50
CA PRO A 58 -9.28 -21.84 -11.90
C PRO A 58 -7.80 -22.25 -11.89
N PHE A 59 -6.93 -21.29 -12.11
CA PHE A 59 -5.52 -21.43 -11.79
C PHE A 59 -5.28 -21.62 -10.29
N GLU A 60 -4.09 -22.09 -9.91
CA GLU A 60 -3.76 -22.34 -8.51
C GLU A 60 -3.82 -21.07 -7.66
N HIS A 61 -3.34 -19.94 -8.16
CA HIS A 61 -3.44 -18.65 -7.45
C HIS A 61 -4.90 -18.21 -7.23
N GLN A 62 -5.81 -18.52 -8.18
CA GLN A 62 -7.24 -18.21 -8.02
C GLN A 62 -7.87 -19.07 -6.93
N LYS A 63 -7.53 -20.38 -6.88
CA LYS A 63 -7.96 -21.26 -5.78
C LYS A 63 -7.47 -20.74 -4.43
N ASN A 64 -6.19 -20.36 -4.34
CA ASN A 64 -5.60 -19.79 -3.13
C ASN A 64 -6.34 -18.53 -2.66
N PHE A 65 -6.81 -17.69 -3.59
CA PHE A 65 -7.65 -16.54 -3.26
C PHE A 65 -9.01 -16.96 -2.70
N PHE A 66 -9.66 -17.94 -3.32
CA PHE A 66 -11.01 -18.39 -2.93
C PHE A 66 -11.07 -19.00 -1.54
N VAL A 67 -10.00 -19.67 -1.07
CA VAL A 67 -9.95 -20.31 0.25
C VAL A 67 -9.53 -19.36 1.39
N THR A 68 -9.12 -18.14 1.07
CA THR A 68 -8.78 -17.11 2.07
C THR A 68 -10.01 -16.78 2.92
N ARG A 69 -9.88 -16.81 4.24
CA ARG A 69 -11.02 -16.70 5.17
C ARG A 69 -11.24 -15.31 5.77
N SER A 70 -10.46 -14.31 5.37
CA SER A 70 -10.64 -12.94 5.84
C SER A 70 -11.89 -12.31 5.23
N ASP A 71 -12.57 -11.45 5.98
CA ASP A 71 -13.74 -10.71 5.48
C ASP A 71 -13.37 -9.72 4.37
N ARG A 72 -12.13 -9.23 4.38
CA ARG A 72 -11.59 -8.36 3.33
C ARG A 72 -10.43 -9.05 2.66
N ARG A 73 -10.63 -9.46 1.41
CA ARG A 73 -9.65 -10.22 0.64
C ARG A 73 -9.17 -9.45 -0.57
N GLY A 74 -7.85 -9.49 -0.82
CA GLY A 74 -7.21 -8.79 -1.93
C GLY A 74 -6.46 -9.72 -2.89
N ILE A 75 -6.54 -9.44 -4.18
CA ILE A 75 -5.59 -9.94 -5.19
C ILE A 75 -4.74 -8.76 -5.63
N LEU A 76 -3.54 -8.64 -5.05
CA LEU A 76 -2.53 -7.66 -5.45
C LEU A 76 -1.63 -8.32 -6.49
N ALA A 77 -1.76 -7.93 -7.76
CA ALA A 77 -1.18 -8.81 -8.77
C ALA A 77 -0.75 -8.08 -10.03
N ALA A 78 0.12 -8.76 -10.76
CA ALA A 78 0.56 -8.38 -12.09
C ALA A 78 -0.61 -8.15 -13.06
N ASN A 79 -0.34 -7.47 -14.16
CA ASN A 79 -1.33 -7.31 -15.22
C ASN A 79 -1.56 -8.62 -15.98
N ARG A 80 -2.79 -8.83 -16.47
CA ARG A 80 -3.18 -9.95 -17.35
C ARG A 80 -3.05 -11.35 -16.73
N ILE A 81 -3.21 -11.46 -15.41
CA ILE A 81 -3.16 -12.75 -14.69
C ILE A 81 -4.55 -13.30 -14.31
N GLY A 82 -5.62 -12.68 -14.79
CA GLY A 82 -6.99 -13.12 -14.50
C GLY A 82 -7.58 -12.63 -13.18
N LYS A 83 -7.13 -11.49 -12.65
CA LYS A 83 -7.68 -10.87 -11.41
C LYS A 83 -9.19 -10.69 -11.46
N THR A 84 -9.67 -9.93 -12.44
CA THR A 84 -11.09 -9.61 -12.64
C THR A 84 -11.91 -10.88 -12.86
N VAL A 85 -11.37 -11.85 -13.63
CA VAL A 85 -11.99 -13.17 -13.81
C VAL A 85 -12.21 -13.86 -12.48
N SER A 86 -11.18 -13.88 -11.59
CA SER A 86 -11.30 -14.50 -10.27
C SER A 86 -12.46 -13.93 -9.46
N THR A 87 -12.51 -12.61 -9.32
CA THR A 87 -13.55 -11.95 -8.53
C THR A 87 -14.93 -12.06 -9.16
N CYS A 88 -15.04 -12.02 -10.50
CA CYS A 88 -16.31 -12.19 -11.20
C CYS A 88 -16.88 -13.61 -11.07
N TYR A 89 -16.05 -14.65 -11.22
CA TYR A 89 -16.52 -16.02 -11.05
C TYR A 89 -16.89 -16.33 -9.60
N GLU A 90 -16.15 -15.87 -8.62
CA GLU A 90 -16.54 -15.97 -7.22
C GLU A 90 -17.88 -15.24 -6.95
N THR A 91 -18.04 -14.03 -7.51
CA THR A 91 -19.28 -13.27 -7.42
C THR A 91 -20.47 -14.05 -8.03
N ALA A 92 -20.27 -14.67 -9.20
CA ALA A 92 -21.30 -15.48 -9.85
C ALA A 92 -21.69 -16.70 -8.99
N MET A 93 -20.72 -17.38 -8.36
CA MET A 93 -20.96 -18.48 -7.42
C MET A 93 -21.81 -18.02 -6.23
N HIS A 94 -21.47 -16.88 -5.64
CA HIS A 94 -22.17 -16.33 -4.49
C HIS A 94 -23.59 -15.86 -4.83
N LEU A 95 -23.78 -15.20 -5.98
CA LEU A 95 -25.09 -14.73 -6.44
C LEU A 95 -26.05 -15.87 -6.76
N THR A 96 -25.53 -16.95 -7.37
CA THR A 96 -26.34 -18.08 -7.81
C THR A 96 -26.47 -19.18 -6.75
N GLY A 97 -25.52 -19.24 -5.80
CA GLY A 97 -25.39 -20.37 -4.88
C GLY A 97 -24.87 -21.64 -5.55
N GLN A 98 -24.41 -21.57 -6.81
CA GLN A 98 -23.85 -22.69 -7.56
C GLN A 98 -22.35 -22.75 -7.33
N TYR A 99 -21.90 -23.68 -6.48
CA TYR A 99 -20.50 -23.88 -6.16
C TYR A 99 -20.00 -25.18 -6.77
N PRO A 100 -18.92 -25.18 -7.56
CA PRO A 100 -18.31 -26.41 -8.08
C PRO A 100 -17.82 -27.32 -6.96
N ASP A 101 -17.61 -28.61 -7.26
CA ASP A 101 -17.16 -29.61 -6.28
C ASP A 101 -15.79 -29.28 -5.67
N TRP A 102 -14.92 -28.62 -6.44
CA TRP A 102 -13.58 -28.17 -5.97
C TRP A 102 -13.62 -26.94 -5.07
N TRP A 103 -14.81 -26.30 -4.84
CA TRP A 103 -14.92 -25.08 -4.06
C TRP A 103 -14.77 -25.32 -2.55
N GLU A 104 -13.76 -24.76 -1.95
CA GLU A 104 -13.46 -24.84 -0.50
C GLU A 104 -13.66 -23.51 0.24
N GLY A 105 -14.00 -22.43 -0.48
CA GLY A 105 -14.19 -21.09 0.06
C GLY A 105 -15.51 -20.91 0.82
N HIS A 106 -15.80 -19.64 1.15
CA HIS A 106 -17.08 -19.27 1.77
C HIS A 106 -18.26 -19.63 0.86
N ARG A 107 -19.40 -20.00 1.45
CA ARG A 107 -20.64 -20.28 0.72
C ARG A 107 -21.80 -19.47 1.28
N PHE A 108 -22.44 -18.67 0.46
CA PHE A 108 -23.74 -18.10 0.79
C PHE A 108 -24.84 -19.13 0.49
N VAL A 109 -25.58 -19.51 1.53
CA VAL A 109 -26.68 -20.49 1.40
C VAL A 109 -28.05 -19.81 1.17
N LYS A 110 -28.06 -18.47 1.16
CA LYS A 110 -29.24 -17.63 0.92
C LYS A 110 -28.90 -16.57 -0.15
N PRO A 111 -29.91 -16.01 -0.82
CA PRO A 111 -29.71 -14.89 -1.73
C PRO A 111 -29.02 -13.71 -1.05
N ILE A 112 -28.19 -13.00 -1.79
CA ILE A 112 -27.37 -11.89 -1.33
C ILE A 112 -27.62 -10.63 -2.13
N THR A 113 -27.30 -9.48 -1.54
CA THR A 113 -27.13 -8.22 -2.24
C THR A 113 -25.64 -7.98 -2.46
N CYS A 114 -25.22 -7.94 -3.72
CA CYS A 114 -23.84 -7.76 -4.12
C CYS A 114 -23.68 -6.47 -4.92
N MET A 115 -22.62 -5.71 -4.61
CA MET A 115 -22.19 -4.58 -5.42
C MET A 115 -20.84 -4.91 -6.09
N VAL A 116 -20.74 -4.62 -7.40
CA VAL A 116 -19.51 -4.71 -8.17
C VAL A 116 -19.16 -3.32 -8.69
N ALA A 117 -17.98 -2.81 -8.37
CA ALA A 117 -17.59 -1.45 -8.68
C ALA A 117 -16.22 -1.39 -9.39
N GLY A 118 -16.06 -0.39 -10.28
CA GLY A 118 -14.85 -0.12 -11.04
C GLY A 118 -14.58 1.37 -11.22
N GLU A 119 -13.51 1.72 -11.91
CA GLU A 119 -13.01 3.10 -12.00
C GLU A 119 -14.00 4.06 -12.69
N GLY A 120 -14.66 3.61 -13.74
CA GLY A 120 -15.64 4.41 -14.50
C GLY A 120 -16.64 3.54 -15.23
N TRP A 121 -17.77 4.14 -15.65
CA TRP A 121 -18.84 3.39 -16.32
C TRP A 121 -18.40 2.64 -17.58
N SER A 122 -17.46 3.17 -18.35
CA SER A 122 -16.93 2.47 -19.52
C SER A 122 -16.21 1.17 -19.14
N GLN A 123 -15.42 1.18 -18.07
CA GLN A 123 -14.75 -0.02 -17.55
C GLN A 123 -15.78 -1.00 -16.97
N VAL A 124 -16.73 -0.50 -16.17
CA VAL A 124 -17.78 -1.32 -15.58
C VAL A 124 -18.55 -2.04 -16.67
N ALA A 125 -18.96 -1.35 -17.74
CA ALA A 125 -19.73 -1.93 -18.84
C ALA A 125 -18.92 -2.92 -19.68
N LEU A 126 -17.71 -2.52 -20.10
CA LEU A 126 -16.90 -3.29 -21.05
C LEU A 126 -16.11 -4.43 -20.41
N VAL A 127 -15.92 -4.39 -19.08
CA VAL A 127 -15.16 -5.42 -18.36
C VAL A 127 -16.09 -6.17 -17.41
N LEU A 128 -16.60 -5.51 -16.36
CA LEU A 128 -17.30 -6.19 -15.27
C LEU A 128 -18.66 -6.74 -15.69
N GLN A 129 -19.49 -5.94 -16.40
CA GLN A 129 -20.78 -6.41 -16.89
C GLN A 129 -20.59 -7.47 -17.97
N GLN A 130 -19.60 -7.31 -18.84
CA GLN A 130 -19.31 -8.29 -19.87
C GLN A 130 -18.82 -9.61 -19.28
N GLU A 131 -17.96 -9.57 -18.26
CA GLU A 131 -17.45 -10.77 -17.61
C GLU A 131 -18.54 -11.49 -16.80
N LEU A 132 -19.45 -10.74 -16.14
CA LEU A 132 -20.52 -11.32 -15.32
C LEU A 132 -21.74 -11.75 -16.13
N LEU A 133 -22.21 -10.89 -17.03
CA LEU A 133 -23.50 -11.06 -17.73
C LEU A 133 -23.35 -11.47 -19.20
N GLY A 134 -22.19 -11.31 -19.80
CA GLY A 134 -21.99 -11.29 -21.23
C GLY A 134 -22.12 -9.86 -21.77
N SER A 135 -22.56 -9.66 -23.02
CA SER A 135 -22.72 -8.30 -23.54
C SER A 135 -23.78 -7.52 -22.75
N PRO A 136 -23.46 -6.31 -22.26
CA PRO A 136 -24.43 -5.47 -21.55
C PRO A 136 -25.43 -4.79 -22.52
N ASP A 137 -25.23 -4.89 -23.82
CA ASP A 137 -26.15 -4.28 -24.78
C ASP A 137 -27.51 -5.02 -24.79
N ILE A 138 -28.50 -4.36 -24.22
CA ILE A 138 -29.89 -4.85 -24.16
C ILE A 138 -30.43 -5.25 -25.53
N LYS A 139 -29.90 -4.68 -26.61
CA LYS A 139 -30.24 -5.01 -27.99
C LYS A 139 -29.71 -6.37 -28.45
N LEU A 140 -28.66 -6.86 -27.80
CA LEU A 140 -28.02 -8.15 -28.09
C LEU A 140 -28.49 -9.22 -27.08
N ARG A 141 -29.82 -9.51 -27.07
CA ARG A 141 -30.40 -10.48 -26.12
C ARG A 141 -29.72 -11.84 -26.13
N ASP A 142 -29.16 -12.25 -27.28
CA ASP A 142 -28.46 -13.54 -27.43
C ASP A 142 -27.10 -13.55 -26.74
N ALA A 143 -26.53 -12.39 -26.45
CA ALA A 143 -25.26 -12.27 -25.74
C ALA A 143 -25.41 -12.28 -24.21
N LEU A 144 -26.63 -12.04 -23.69
CA LEU A 144 -26.89 -12.11 -22.24
C LEU A 144 -26.79 -13.56 -21.75
N GLY A 145 -26.07 -13.77 -20.66
CA GLY A 145 -25.79 -15.09 -20.08
C GLY A 145 -24.57 -15.78 -20.71
N THR A 146 -23.80 -15.07 -21.52
CA THR A 146 -22.51 -15.57 -22.03
C THR A 146 -21.31 -15.12 -21.15
N GLY A 147 -21.58 -14.66 -19.93
CA GLY A 147 -20.59 -14.35 -18.90
C GLY A 147 -20.54 -15.43 -17.83
N ALA A 148 -19.96 -15.08 -16.67
CA ALA A 148 -19.80 -16.00 -15.55
C ALA A 148 -21.14 -16.43 -14.93
N ILE A 149 -22.19 -15.57 -14.97
CA ILE A 149 -23.51 -15.91 -14.46
C ILE A 149 -24.29 -16.70 -15.51
N PRO A 150 -24.71 -17.95 -15.21
CA PRO A 150 -25.47 -18.78 -16.15
C PRO A 150 -26.73 -18.08 -16.63
N ARG A 151 -27.03 -18.23 -17.94
CA ARG A 151 -28.22 -17.61 -18.58
C ARG A 151 -29.52 -17.86 -17.82
N ASP A 152 -29.74 -19.09 -17.37
CA ASP A 152 -30.96 -19.50 -16.67
C ASP A 152 -31.09 -18.86 -15.28
N CYS A 153 -30.02 -18.33 -14.72
CA CYS A 153 -30.03 -17.60 -13.44
C CYS A 153 -30.37 -16.12 -13.61
N ILE A 154 -30.22 -15.54 -14.80
CA ILE A 154 -30.45 -14.12 -15.05
C ILE A 154 -31.97 -13.86 -15.22
N ILE A 155 -32.54 -12.92 -14.43
CA ILE A 155 -33.92 -12.50 -14.54
C ILE A 155 -33.95 -11.20 -15.36
N GLN A 156 -33.94 -11.36 -16.67
CA GLN A 156 -33.76 -10.26 -17.63
C GLN A 156 -34.75 -9.09 -17.45
N ASP A 157 -36.02 -9.38 -17.12
CA ASP A 157 -37.05 -8.35 -16.97
C ASP A 157 -36.83 -7.43 -15.75
N THR A 158 -35.89 -7.78 -14.87
CA THR A 158 -35.54 -6.98 -13.70
C THR A 158 -34.34 -6.05 -13.94
N MET A 159 -33.73 -6.10 -15.12
CA MET A 159 -32.59 -5.27 -15.47
C MET A 159 -32.98 -3.78 -15.44
N ARG A 160 -32.26 -3.02 -14.63
CA ARG A 160 -32.36 -1.56 -14.51
C ARG A 160 -31.14 -0.93 -15.12
N GLY A 161 -31.31 0.16 -15.84
CA GLY A 161 -30.17 0.88 -16.44
C GLY A 161 -30.63 1.84 -17.53
N ASP A 162 -29.70 2.52 -18.16
CA ASP A 162 -29.88 3.46 -19.26
C ASP A 162 -29.26 2.89 -20.55
N GLY A 163 -30.00 2.07 -21.26
CA GLY A 163 -29.64 1.56 -22.60
C GLY A 163 -28.41 0.65 -22.63
N ALA A 164 -27.19 1.18 -22.51
CA ALA A 164 -25.93 0.43 -22.63
C ALA A 164 -25.37 -0.06 -21.29
N ASN A 165 -25.83 0.50 -20.17
CA ASN A 165 -25.27 0.20 -18.84
C ASN A 165 -26.34 -0.40 -17.94
N ALA A 166 -26.12 -1.62 -17.47
CA ALA A 166 -26.90 -2.19 -16.38
C ALA A 166 -26.48 -1.53 -15.06
N ILE A 167 -27.45 -1.02 -14.29
CA ILE A 167 -27.22 -0.51 -12.93
C ILE A 167 -27.53 -1.59 -11.91
N GLY A 168 -28.52 -2.46 -12.16
CA GLY A 168 -28.87 -3.56 -11.28
C GLY A 168 -29.73 -4.62 -11.96
N ILE A 169 -29.64 -5.85 -11.43
CA ILE A 169 -30.36 -7.01 -11.95
C ILE A 169 -30.56 -8.06 -10.86
N GLU A 170 -31.71 -8.77 -10.92
CA GLU A 170 -31.98 -9.92 -10.06
C GLU A 170 -31.43 -11.21 -10.67
N ILE A 171 -30.84 -12.04 -9.82
CA ILE A 171 -30.25 -13.33 -10.17
C ILE A 171 -30.91 -14.44 -9.35
N LYS A 172 -31.37 -15.51 -10.00
CA LYS A 172 -31.95 -16.68 -9.32
C LYS A 172 -30.87 -17.37 -8.49
N HIS A 173 -31.20 -17.65 -7.24
CA HIS A 173 -30.34 -18.42 -6.33
C HIS A 173 -30.86 -19.84 -6.17
N VAL A 174 -30.00 -20.84 -6.03
CA VAL A 174 -30.38 -22.26 -5.91
C VAL A 174 -31.35 -22.56 -4.75
N SER A 175 -31.35 -21.72 -3.71
CA SER A 175 -32.32 -21.83 -2.60
C SER A 175 -33.78 -21.48 -2.97
N GLY A 176 -34.04 -21.05 -4.20
CA GLY A 176 -35.33 -20.62 -4.68
C GLY A 176 -35.63 -19.11 -4.52
N GLY A 177 -34.71 -18.36 -3.90
CA GLY A 177 -34.81 -16.90 -3.80
C GLY A 177 -34.07 -16.18 -4.92
N LYS A 178 -33.96 -14.83 -4.78
CA LYS A 178 -33.31 -13.96 -5.75
C LYS A 178 -32.22 -13.14 -5.07
N SER A 179 -31.00 -13.21 -5.58
CA SER A 179 -29.92 -12.28 -5.27
C SER A 179 -30.06 -11.00 -6.09
N TYR A 180 -29.51 -9.90 -5.62
CA TYR A 180 -29.48 -8.62 -6.33
C TYR A 180 -28.05 -8.21 -6.64
N LEU A 181 -27.73 -8.04 -7.91
CA LEU A 181 -26.45 -7.54 -8.40
C LEU A 181 -26.59 -6.06 -8.74
N LEU A 182 -25.74 -5.23 -8.12
CA LEU A 182 -25.65 -3.78 -8.34
C LEU A 182 -24.30 -3.45 -8.96
N PHE A 183 -24.29 -2.62 -10.00
CA PHE A 183 -23.08 -2.07 -10.59
C PHE A 183 -22.88 -0.61 -10.16
N ALA A 184 -21.65 -0.25 -9.84
CA ALA A 184 -21.27 1.08 -9.42
C ALA A 184 -19.93 1.51 -10.04
N ASN A 185 -19.64 2.81 -10.04
CA ASN A 185 -18.32 3.30 -10.41
C ASN A 185 -17.79 4.27 -9.32
N TYR A 186 -16.47 4.47 -9.29
CA TYR A 186 -15.81 5.29 -8.26
C TYR A 186 -16.03 6.81 -8.43
N THR A 187 -16.55 7.25 -9.57
CA THR A 187 -16.80 8.67 -9.85
C THR A 187 -18.19 9.12 -9.46
N GLN A 188 -19.10 8.18 -9.15
CA GLN A 188 -20.45 8.53 -8.71
C GLN A 188 -20.45 9.06 -7.28
N GLU A 189 -21.41 9.92 -6.96
CA GLU A 189 -21.58 10.40 -5.60
C GLU A 189 -21.92 9.24 -4.66
N VAL A 190 -21.11 9.08 -3.62
CA VAL A 190 -21.25 8.03 -2.60
C VAL A 190 -22.63 8.05 -1.95
N ARG A 191 -23.26 9.24 -1.89
CA ARG A 191 -24.64 9.42 -1.37
C ARG A 191 -25.70 8.61 -2.13
N GLN A 192 -25.48 8.32 -3.41
CA GLN A 192 -26.41 7.51 -4.21
C GLN A 192 -26.44 6.04 -3.77
N LEU A 193 -25.43 5.58 -3.06
CA LEU A 193 -25.32 4.24 -2.50
C LEU A 193 -25.87 4.14 -1.07
N GLN A 194 -26.36 5.26 -0.52
CA GLN A 194 -26.94 5.28 0.81
C GLN A 194 -28.24 4.48 0.86
N GLY A 195 -28.39 3.63 1.88
CA GLY A 195 -29.57 2.80 2.10
C GLY A 195 -29.44 1.33 1.68
N PHE A 196 -28.45 0.97 0.88
CA PHE A 196 -28.18 -0.43 0.57
C PHE A 196 -27.48 -1.13 1.75
N LYS A 197 -27.89 -2.36 2.04
CA LYS A 197 -27.13 -3.30 2.89
C LYS A 197 -26.49 -4.30 1.94
N LEU A 198 -25.19 -4.48 2.07
CA LEU A 198 -24.42 -5.33 1.16
C LEU A 198 -23.90 -6.55 1.90
N ASP A 199 -24.17 -7.73 1.35
CA ASP A 199 -23.58 -8.99 1.80
C ASP A 199 -22.22 -9.23 1.14
N LEU A 200 -22.02 -8.67 -0.06
CA LEU A 200 -20.78 -8.75 -0.81
C LEU A 200 -20.50 -7.43 -1.53
N ALA A 201 -19.27 -6.92 -1.43
CA ALA A 201 -18.79 -5.82 -2.25
C ALA A 201 -17.51 -6.22 -2.99
N VAL A 202 -17.45 -5.93 -4.28
CA VAL A 202 -16.33 -6.29 -5.15
C VAL A 202 -15.77 -5.03 -5.81
N PHE A 203 -14.47 -4.81 -5.66
CA PHE A 203 -13.76 -3.68 -6.25
C PHE A 203 -12.76 -4.18 -7.29
N ASP A 204 -12.99 -3.77 -8.54
CA ASP A 204 -12.02 -3.98 -9.62
C ASP A 204 -11.22 -2.70 -9.83
N GLU A 205 -9.91 -2.82 -9.78
CA GLU A 205 -8.94 -1.77 -9.58
C GLU A 205 -9.11 -1.01 -8.24
N GLN A 206 -8.10 -0.24 -7.90
CA GLN A 206 -7.97 0.39 -6.57
C GLN A 206 -8.99 1.52 -6.37
N PRO A 207 -9.97 1.38 -5.45
CA PRO A 207 -10.96 2.41 -5.17
C PRO A 207 -10.32 3.61 -4.45
N PRO A 208 -10.95 4.82 -4.52
CA PRO A 208 -10.68 5.92 -3.61
C PRO A 208 -10.99 5.54 -2.15
N ASP A 209 -10.22 6.08 -1.21
CA ASP A 209 -10.33 5.72 0.21
C ASP A 209 -11.69 6.11 0.81
N ASP A 210 -12.28 7.22 0.39
CA ASP A 210 -13.60 7.68 0.80
C ASP A 210 -14.72 6.74 0.31
N PHE A 211 -14.64 6.33 -0.96
CA PHE A 211 -15.58 5.37 -1.55
C PHE A 211 -15.48 4.02 -0.82
N PHE A 212 -14.27 3.53 -0.59
CA PHE A 212 -14.04 2.28 0.13
C PHE A 212 -14.61 2.32 1.55
N SER A 213 -14.34 3.40 2.29
CA SER A 213 -14.80 3.58 3.68
C SER A 213 -16.32 3.58 3.80
N GLU A 214 -17.03 4.20 2.86
CA GLU A 214 -18.50 4.16 2.83
C GLU A 214 -19.02 2.75 2.60
N ILE A 215 -18.43 2.01 1.68
CA ILE A 215 -18.89 0.63 1.38
C ILE A 215 -18.58 -0.33 2.55
N VAL A 216 -17.46 -0.16 3.25
CA VAL A 216 -17.18 -0.88 4.51
C VAL A 216 -18.34 -0.70 5.50
N THR A 217 -18.89 0.51 5.62
CA THR A 217 -20.04 0.79 6.48
C THR A 217 -21.29 0.03 6.03
N ARG A 218 -21.49 -0.17 4.71
CA ARG A 218 -22.65 -0.90 4.14
C ARG A 218 -22.57 -2.41 4.36
N THR A 219 -21.37 -2.96 4.47
CA THR A 219 -21.16 -4.38 4.76
C THR A 219 -21.16 -4.69 6.26
N ALA A 220 -20.97 -3.70 7.13
CA ALA A 220 -20.85 -3.90 8.57
C ALA A 220 -22.11 -4.50 9.22
N THR A 221 -23.31 -4.13 8.75
CA THR A 221 -24.59 -4.60 9.30
C THR A 221 -24.95 -6.02 8.90
N THR A 222 -24.38 -6.52 7.82
CA THR A 222 -24.61 -7.87 7.28
C THR A 222 -23.47 -8.82 7.60
N GLN A 223 -22.38 -8.32 8.22
CA GLN A 223 -21.10 -9.03 8.30
C GLN A 223 -20.63 -9.47 6.90
N GLY A 224 -20.84 -8.60 5.92
CA GLY A 224 -20.58 -8.88 4.52
C GLY A 224 -19.08 -8.89 4.19
N MET A 225 -18.78 -9.54 3.07
CA MET A 225 -17.42 -9.70 2.56
C MET A 225 -17.04 -8.59 1.59
N ILE A 226 -15.75 -8.29 1.51
CA ILE A 226 -15.18 -7.36 0.53
C ILE A 226 -14.07 -8.06 -0.25
N LEU A 227 -14.18 -8.05 -1.58
CA LEU A 227 -13.18 -8.56 -2.50
C LEU A 227 -12.56 -7.39 -3.26
N CYS A 228 -11.23 -7.34 -3.31
CA CYS A 228 -10.49 -6.34 -4.06
C CYS A 228 -9.56 -7.00 -5.07
N SER A 229 -9.57 -6.56 -6.32
CA SER A 229 -8.65 -7.03 -7.35
C SER A 229 -7.99 -5.86 -8.06
N PHE A 230 -6.69 -5.63 -7.83
CA PHE A 230 -5.99 -4.53 -8.47
C PHE A 230 -4.51 -4.77 -8.67
N THR A 231 -3.95 -4.03 -9.63
CA THR A 231 -2.51 -3.83 -9.75
C THR A 231 -2.16 -2.58 -8.95
N PRO A 232 -1.27 -2.66 -7.94
CA PRO A 232 -1.06 -1.56 -6.98
C PRO A 232 -0.21 -0.43 -7.58
N LEU A 233 -0.75 0.23 -8.62
CA LEU A 233 -0.12 1.30 -9.39
C LEU A 233 -0.21 2.69 -8.71
N LYS A 234 -1.12 2.86 -7.75
CA LYS A 234 -1.31 4.14 -7.04
C LYS A 234 -0.47 4.22 -5.75
N GLY A 235 0.46 3.27 -5.56
CA GLY A 235 1.35 3.23 -4.40
C GLY A 235 0.73 2.62 -3.14
N LEU A 236 1.46 2.72 -2.04
CA LEU A 236 1.01 2.26 -0.71
C LEU A 236 0.09 3.32 -0.07
N ASN A 237 -1.09 3.55 -0.67
CA ASN A 237 -2.12 4.37 -0.03
C ASN A 237 -2.79 3.64 1.14
N GLY A 238 -3.79 4.29 1.78
CA GLY A 238 -4.45 3.76 2.96
C GLY A 238 -4.96 2.32 2.80
N LEU A 239 -5.65 1.99 1.71
CA LEU A 239 -6.18 0.65 1.45
C LEU A 239 -5.06 -0.36 1.12
N VAL A 240 -4.13 -0.01 0.24
CA VAL A 240 -3.03 -0.92 -0.14
C VAL A 240 -2.14 -1.25 1.05
N SER A 241 -1.88 -0.26 1.92
CA SER A 241 -1.12 -0.46 3.16
C SER A 241 -1.80 -1.46 4.09
N LYS A 242 -3.13 -1.40 4.25
CA LYS A 242 -3.88 -2.35 5.08
C LYS A 242 -3.72 -3.79 4.60
N PHE A 243 -3.83 -4.01 3.30
CA PHE A 243 -3.58 -5.33 2.71
C PHE A 243 -2.11 -5.74 2.85
N TRP A 244 -1.18 -4.85 2.46
CA TRP A 244 0.25 -5.15 2.45
C TRP A 244 0.80 -5.51 3.83
N ASN A 245 0.34 -4.81 4.86
CA ASN A 245 0.71 -5.06 6.26
C ASN A 245 -0.14 -6.16 6.92
N ARG A 246 -1.12 -6.74 6.23
CA ARG A 246 -2.07 -7.72 6.78
C ARG A 246 -2.69 -7.25 8.07
N GLU A 247 -3.24 -6.01 8.05
CA GLU A 247 -3.97 -5.48 9.21
C GLU A 247 -5.13 -6.41 9.58
N GLU A 248 -5.59 -6.35 10.82
CA GLU A 248 -6.67 -7.21 11.31
C GLU A 248 -7.91 -7.15 10.38
N GLY A 249 -8.36 -8.31 9.94
CA GLY A 249 -9.48 -8.46 8.99
C GLY A 249 -9.09 -8.27 7.52
N TYR A 250 -7.84 -7.97 7.19
CA TYR A 250 -7.34 -7.86 5.80
C TYR A 250 -6.36 -8.98 5.48
N ASP A 251 -6.60 -9.67 4.38
CA ASP A 251 -5.65 -10.63 3.83
C ASP A 251 -5.60 -10.55 2.31
N TYR A 252 -4.47 -10.92 1.72
CA TYR A 252 -4.28 -10.87 0.29
C TYR A 252 -3.37 -11.97 -0.22
N ILE A 253 -3.55 -12.29 -1.49
CA ILE A 253 -2.55 -13.01 -2.25
C ILE A 253 -1.82 -12.04 -3.19
N ARG A 254 -0.53 -12.26 -3.36
CA ARG A 254 0.27 -11.59 -4.38
C ARG A 254 0.52 -12.55 -5.53
N VAL A 255 0.28 -12.10 -6.74
CA VAL A 255 0.46 -12.92 -7.94
C VAL A 255 1.32 -12.18 -8.96
N SER A 256 2.40 -12.81 -9.36
CA SER A 256 3.32 -12.33 -10.39
C SER A 256 3.09 -13.04 -11.73
N TRP A 257 3.77 -12.60 -12.79
CA TRP A 257 3.79 -13.35 -14.04
C TRP A 257 4.41 -14.74 -13.90
N ASP A 258 5.32 -14.93 -12.95
CA ASP A 258 6.00 -16.22 -12.74
C ASP A 258 5.06 -17.27 -12.13
N ASP A 259 3.97 -16.81 -11.49
CA ASP A 259 2.97 -17.68 -10.85
C ASP A 259 1.89 -18.19 -11.84
N VAL A 260 1.94 -17.76 -13.11
CA VAL A 260 0.94 -18.15 -14.11
C VAL A 260 1.58 -18.85 -15.32
N PRO A 261 0.95 -19.90 -15.86
CA PRO A 261 1.46 -20.61 -17.01
C PRO A 261 1.25 -19.82 -18.31
N GLU A 262 1.93 -20.25 -19.40
CA GLU A 262 1.73 -19.70 -20.74
C GLU A 262 0.39 -20.09 -21.35
N TYR A 263 -0.18 -21.21 -20.92
CA TYR A 263 -1.44 -21.77 -21.43
C TYR A 263 -2.41 -21.98 -20.28
N ASP A 264 -3.70 -21.75 -20.53
CA ASP A 264 -4.75 -22.03 -19.56
C ASP A 264 -4.98 -23.54 -19.38
N LEU A 265 -5.84 -23.91 -18.43
CA LEU A 265 -6.15 -25.32 -18.15
C LEU A 265 -6.98 -26.00 -19.25
N TRP A 266 -7.38 -25.28 -20.28
CA TRP A 266 -7.94 -25.80 -21.52
C TRP A 266 -6.89 -25.97 -22.62
N GLY A 267 -5.63 -25.53 -22.38
CA GLY A 267 -4.54 -25.57 -23.34
C GLY A 267 -4.58 -24.44 -24.37
N GLU A 268 -5.39 -23.41 -24.13
CA GLU A 268 -5.40 -22.19 -24.96
C GLU A 268 -4.30 -21.23 -24.49
N PRO A 269 -3.69 -20.45 -25.40
CA PRO A 269 -2.70 -19.44 -25.03
C PRO A 269 -3.27 -18.44 -24.03
N PHE A 270 -2.56 -18.23 -22.91
CA PHE A 270 -2.97 -17.31 -21.86
C PHE A 270 -2.01 -16.12 -21.76
N LEU A 271 -0.79 -16.33 -21.28
CA LEU A 271 0.21 -15.28 -21.17
C LEU A 271 1.58 -15.81 -21.63
N LEU A 272 1.79 -15.84 -22.93
CA LEU A 272 3.00 -16.37 -23.55
C LEU A 272 4.26 -15.59 -23.17
N ASN A 273 5.40 -16.25 -23.10
CA ASN A 273 6.69 -15.63 -22.80
C ASN A 273 7.08 -14.54 -23.81
N THR A 274 6.68 -14.70 -25.07
CA THR A 274 6.86 -13.66 -26.09
C THR A 274 6.10 -12.38 -25.74
N THR A 275 4.85 -12.52 -25.30
CA THR A 275 4.01 -11.40 -24.86
C THR A 275 4.55 -10.75 -23.58
N ARG A 276 5.04 -11.55 -22.60
CA ARG A 276 5.68 -11.03 -21.38
C ARG A 276 6.88 -10.15 -21.71
N ARG A 277 7.79 -10.63 -22.55
CA ARG A 277 8.98 -9.87 -22.98
C ARG A 277 8.65 -8.58 -23.72
N GLN A 278 7.58 -8.59 -24.54
CA GLN A 278 7.12 -7.40 -25.23
C GLN A 278 6.58 -6.37 -24.23
N LEU A 279 5.66 -6.78 -23.35
CA LEU A 279 5.08 -5.90 -22.32
C LEU A 279 6.13 -5.35 -21.37
N GLU A 280 7.14 -6.15 -20.99
CA GLU A 280 8.25 -5.71 -20.15
C GLU A 280 9.04 -4.55 -20.77
N ARG A 281 9.26 -4.59 -22.09
CA ARG A 281 9.94 -3.51 -22.82
C ARG A 281 9.08 -2.24 -22.87
N ASP A 282 7.76 -2.42 -23.02
CA ASP A 282 6.82 -1.30 -23.19
C ASP A 282 6.48 -0.62 -21.85
N TYR A 283 6.63 -1.33 -20.72
CA TYR A 283 6.35 -0.76 -19.40
C TYR A 283 7.43 0.22 -18.95
N LEU A 284 6.99 1.33 -18.36
CA LEU A 284 7.90 2.28 -17.73
C LEU A 284 8.69 1.60 -16.60
N PRO A 285 9.98 1.87 -16.45
CA PRO A 285 10.83 1.18 -15.47
C PRO A 285 10.26 1.17 -14.05
N HIS A 286 9.69 2.29 -13.58
CA HIS A 286 9.09 2.42 -12.25
C HIS A 286 7.76 1.67 -12.08
N GLU A 287 7.09 1.27 -13.16
CA GLU A 287 5.83 0.52 -13.12
C GLU A 287 6.04 -1.00 -13.26
N ARG A 288 7.23 -1.44 -13.67
CA ARG A 288 7.50 -2.86 -13.97
C ARG A 288 7.22 -3.77 -12.79
N ASP A 289 7.68 -3.40 -11.60
CA ASP A 289 7.48 -4.23 -10.40
C ASP A 289 6.00 -4.42 -10.07
N ALA A 290 5.17 -3.39 -10.21
CA ALA A 290 3.74 -3.54 -9.98
C ALA A 290 3.06 -4.34 -11.11
N ARG A 291 3.39 -4.01 -12.37
CA ARG A 291 2.74 -4.62 -13.54
C ARG A 291 3.15 -6.06 -13.79
N MET A 292 4.36 -6.47 -13.35
CA MET A 292 4.90 -7.81 -13.56
C MET A 292 4.91 -8.66 -12.29
N GLN A 293 5.07 -8.05 -11.12
CA GLN A 293 5.25 -8.74 -9.84
C GLN A 293 4.11 -8.50 -8.85
N GLY A 294 3.15 -7.60 -9.17
CA GLY A 294 2.07 -7.24 -8.24
C GLY A 294 2.56 -6.56 -6.95
N ARG A 295 3.73 -5.96 -6.98
CA ARG A 295 4.27 -5.19 -5.85
C ARG A 295 3.79 -3.75 -5.95
N PRO A 296 3.40 -3.12 -4.82
CA PRO A 296 3.02 -1.72 -4.86
C PRO A 296 4.11 -0.86 -5.47
N ILE A 297 3.74 0.00 -6.43
CA ILE A 297 4.67 1.04 -6.88
C ILE A 297 4.88 1.96 -5.69
N MET A 298 6.10 2.34 -5.47
CA MET A 298 6.35 3.60 -4.80
C MET A 298 5.85 4.70 -5.74
N GLY A 299 4.88 5.52 -5.30
CA GLY A 299 4.05 6.36 -6.14
C GLY A 299 4.82 7.23 -7.15
N LYS A 300 4.17 7.65 -8.23
CA LYS A 300 4.70 8.71 -9.11
C LYS A 300 5.12 9.89 -8.24
N GLY A 301 6.44 10.18 -8.21
CA GLY A 301 6.98 11.18 -7.31
C GLY A 301 7.48 10.63 -5.97
N ALA A 302 7.46 9.30 -5.73
CA ALA A 302 8.06 8.73 -4.54
C ALA A 302 9.51 9.20 -4.38
N VAL A 303 9.78 9.75 -3.22
CA VAL A 303 11.08 10.34 -2.90
C VAL A 303 12.13 9.26 -2.68
N PHE A 304 11.75 8.21 -1.95
CA PHE A 304 12.61 7.07 -1.64
C PHE A 304 12.13 5.84 -2.42
N GLN A 305 12.89 5.45 -3.46
CA GLN A 305 12.54 4.33 -4.34
C GLN A 305 13.39 3.10 -3.98
N LEU A 306 13.27 2.61 -2.75
CA LEU A 306 14.03 1.49 -2.26
C LEU A 306 13.22 0.20 -2.39
N ARG A 307 13.84 -0.84 -2.97
CA ARG A 307 13.27 -2.20 -2.95
C ARG A 307 13.33 -2.80 -1.56
N ASP A 308 14.52 -2.68 -0.95
CA ASP A 308 14.79 -3.17 0.39
C ASP A 308 15.40 -2.02 1.20
N TRP A 309 14.75 -1.69 2.30
CA TRP A 309 15.26 -0.67 3.20
C TRP A 309 16.52 -1.17 3.89
N PRO A 310 17.60 -0.37 3.97
CA PRO A 310 18.80 -0.72 4.70
C PRO A 310 18.51 -0.70 6.21
N THR A 311 17.88 -1.76 6.72
CA THR A 311 17.49 -1.89 8.12
C THR A 311 18.47 -2.76 8.88
N TYR A 312 18.57 -2.52 10.20
CA TYR A 312 19.28 -3.39 11.13
C TYR A 312 18.44 -3.67 12.37
N LYS A 313 18.66 -4.84 12.98
CA LYS A 313 17.92 -5.24 14.18
C LYS A 313 18.41 -4.52 15.40
N SER A 314 17.51 -4.15 16.28
CA SER A 314 17.85 -3.57 17.58
C SER A 314 18.78 -4.51 18.36
N GLY A 315 19.87 -3.96 18.89
CA GLY A 315 20.90 -4.70 19.62
C GLY A 315 21.90 -5.49 18.75
N SER A 316 21.76 -5.52 17.42
CA SER A 316 22.72 -6.19 16.53
C SER A 316 24.04 -5.42 16.36
N ILE A 317 24.03 -4.13 16.65
CA ILE A 317 25.21 -3.25 16.57
C ILE A 317 25.52 -2.71 17.97
N ASN A 318 26.73 -2.94 18.45
CA ASN A 318 27.22 -2.31 19.67
C ASN A 318 28.02 -1.05 19.33
N PHE A 319 27.36 0.08 19.34
CA PHE A 319 28.00 1.37 19.01
C PHE A 319 29.08 1.79 20.00
N LEU A 320 29.13 1.21 21.22
CA LEU A 320 30.16 1.48 22.20
C LEU A 320 31.54 0.90 21.82
N ASP A 321 31.53 -0.15 20.99
CA ASP A 321 32.76 -0.80 20.51
C ASP A 321 33.33 -0.13 19.26
N MET A 322 32.62 0.86 18.69
CA MET A 322 33.04 1.58 17.49
C MET A 322 33.91 2.79 17.87
N PRO A 323 35.18 2.86 17.43
CA PRO A 323 36.16 3.80 18.00
C PRO A 323 35.89 5.28 17.70
N ASN A 324 35.19 5.57 16.60
CA ASN A 324 34.97 6.95 16.12
C ASN A 324 33.51 7.37 16.12
N ILE A 325 32.64 6.59 16.73
CA ILE A 325 31.23 6.83 16.68
C ILE A 325 30.85 8.15 17.35
N GLN A 326 30.07 8.93 16.69
CA GLN A 326 29.48 10.17 17.14
C GLN A 326 27.96 10.03 17.24
N ARG A 327 27.31 10.97 17.89
CA ARG A 327 25.85 10.96 18.00
C ARG A 327 25.25 12.35 18.01
N VAL A 328 24.00 12.44 17.62
CA VAL A 328 23.18 13.65 17.63
C VAL A 328 21.73 13.30 17.85
N ILE A 329 21.00 14.21 18.47
CA ILE A 329 19.54 14.19 18.55
C ILE A 329 19.00 15.34 17.73
N ALA A 330 17.98 15.09 16.93
CA ALA A 330 17.22 16.13 16.24
C ALA A 330 15.73 16.02 16.57
N LEU A 331 15.09 17.15 16.66
CA LEU A 331 13.65 17.23 16.87
C LEU A 331 12.97 17.89 15.67
N ASP A 332 11.85 17.32 15.29
CA ASP A 332 10.80 18.04 14.61
C ASP A 332 9.67 18.30 15.60
N LEU A 333 9.26 19.57 15.69
CA LEU A 333 8.38 20.05 16.77
C LEU A 333 6.99 20.33 16.23
N GLY A 334 6.00 19.58 16.68
CA GLY A 334 4.60 19.81 16.43
C GLY A 334 3.89 20.59 17.53
N LEU A 335 2.75 21.17 17.20
CA LEU A 335 1.80 21.79 18.12
C LEU A 335 0.58 20.91 18.33
N VAL A 336 -0.45 21.46 18.97
CA VAL A 336 -1.75 20.81 19.18
C VAL A 336 -2.23 20.09 17.91
N ASN A 337 -2.54 18.80 18.04
CA ASN A 337 -2.90 17.87 16.96
C ASN A 337 -1.77 17.51 15.96
N ASP A 338 -0.57 17.95 16.20
CA ASP A 338 0.60 17.62 15.43
C ASP A 338 1.60 16.79 16.25
N LYS A 339 2.55 16.12 15.59
CA LYS A 339 3.49 15.22 16.27
C LYS A 339 4.80 15.94 16.55
N THR A 340 5.37 15.68 17.72
CA THR A 340 6.79 15.98 17.97
C THR A 340 7.58 14.69 17.82
N VAL A 341 8.59 14.70 16.96
CA VAL A 341 9.45 13.54 16.69
C VAL A 341 10.87 13.82 17.15
N ILE A 342 11.41 12.89 17.95
CA ILE A 342 12.79 12.91 18.44
C ILE A 342 13.56 11.80 17.76
N SER A 343 14.57 12.15 16.97
CA SER A 343 15.47 11.20 16.29
C SER A 343 16.82 11.16 16.97
N LEU A 344 17.25 9.97 17.39
CA LEU A 344 18.62 9.70 17.83
C LEU A 344 19.37 9.03 16.69
N MET A 345 20.46 9.65 16.24
CA MET A 345 21.32 9.17 15.16
C MET A 345 22.74 8.97 15.65
N TYR A 346 23.34 7.83 15.26
CA TYR A 346 24.77 7.58 15.35
C TYR A 346 25.43 7.86 14.02
N TRP A 347 26.67 8.27 14.04
CA TRP A 347 27.44 8.67 12.87
C TRP A 347 28.90 8.24 12.96
N ASP A 348 29.38 7.57 11.93
CA ASP A 348 30.80 7.34 11.71
C ASP A 348 31.30 8.31 10.64
N PRO A 349 32.14 9.32 11.01
CA PRO A 349 32.62 10.32 10.07
C PRO A 349 33.65 9.77 9.07
N TYR A 350 34.33 8.67 9.38
CA TYR A 350 35.35 8.07 8.50
C TYR A 350 34.67 7.19 7.42
N GLU A 351 33.81 6.31 7.85
CA GLU A 351 33.01 5.46 6.93
C GLU A 351 31.85 6.22 6.28
N ARG A 352 31.57 7.44 6.74
CA ARG A 352 30.42 8.26 6.32
C ARG A 352 29.11 7.50 6.39
N THR A 353 28.94 6.72 7.45
CA THR A 353 27.76 5.90 7.68
C THR A 353 26.96 6.44 8.86
N ALA A 354 25.66 6.59 8.66
CA ALA A 354 24.70 7.03 9.67
C ALA A 354 23.75 5.89 10.04
N TRP A 355 23.35 5.84 11.31
CA TRP A 355 22.36 4.91 11.81
C TRP A 355 21.24 5.66 12.51
N LEU A 356 20.05 5.69 11.93
CA LEU A 356 18.85 6.12 12.64
C LEU A 356 18.52 5.05 13.69
N HIS A 357 18.94 5.29 14.93
CA HIS A 357 18.91 4.28 15.97
C HIS A 357 17.55 4.20 16.68
N ARG A 358 16.93 5.35 16.91
CA ARG A 358 15.68 5.43 17.65
C ARG A 358 14.89 6.65 17.22
N GLN A 359 13.59 6.48 17.05
CA GLN A 359 12.65 7.58 17.01
C GLN A 359 11.63 7.46 18.13
N ILE A 360 11.26 8.59 18.70
CA ILE A 360 10.19 8.72 19.67
C ILE A 360 9.19 9.71 19.08
N VAL A 361 7.97 9.24 18.88
CA VAL A 361 6.86 10.05 18.36
C VAL A 361 5.95 10.39 19.54
N VAL A 362 5.79 11.68 19.81
CA VAL A 362 4.90 12.19 20.85
C VAL A 362 3.75 12.90 20.18
N GLN A 363 2.54 12.39 20.33
CA GLN A 363 1.34 13.03 19.82
C GLN A 363 1.02 14.26 20.66
N GLY A 364 0.82 15.40 20.01
CA GLY A 364 0.47 16.65 20.68
C GLY A 364 -0.89 16.55 21.39
N VAL A 365 -0.84 16.66 22.73
CA VAL A 365 -2.02 16.85 23.57
C VAL A 365 -1.75 18.13 24.36
N GLU A 366 -2.67 19.05 24.37
CA GLU A 366 -2.61 20.42 24.90
C GLU A 366 -1.50 20.75 25.93
N GLU A 367 -1.16 21.38 26.66
CA GLU A 367 -0.19 21.90 27.63
C GLU A 367 0.97 20.97 28.09
N ALA A 368 0.86 19.64 27.93
CA ALA A 368 1.82 18.67 28.52
C ALA A 368 3.01 18.30 27.62
N ILE A 369 3.03 18.75 26.36
CA ILE A 369 3.97 18.30 25.33
C ILE A 369 5.44 18.54 25.70
N PRO A 370 5.87 19.76 26.09
CA PRO A 370 7.28 20.00 26.40
C PRO A 370 7.80 19.09 27.50
N THR A 371 7.03 18.85 28.55
CA THR A 371 7.41 18.01 29.69
C THR A 371 7.54 16.54 29.30
N GLN A 372 6.70 16.04 28.39
CA GLN A 372 6.75 14.66 27.96
C GLN A 372 8.03 14.37 27.18
N TYR A 373 8.34 15.14 26.15
CA TYR A 373 9.53 14.86 25.37
C TYR A 373 10.84 15.30 26.05
N ILE A 374 10.84 16.31 26.92
CA ILE A 374 11.98 16.66 27.76
C ILE A 374 12.37 15.48 28.66
N SER A 375 11.41 14.77 29.24
CA SER A 375 11.69 13.60 30.07
C SER A 375 12.48 12.51 29.31
N HIS A 376 12.28 12.39 28.01
CA HIS A 376 13.06 11.46 27.17
C HIS A 376 14.51 11.95 26.95
N LEU A 377 14.72 13.26 26.87
CA LEU A 377 16.04 13.88 26.66
C LEU A 377 16.90 13.91 27.94
N LEU A 378 16.25 13.86 29.12
CA LEU A 378 16.92 13.81 30.42
C LEU A 378 17.38 12.40 30.83
N ARG A 379 17.03 11.36 30.04
CA ARG A 379 17.47 10.00 30.34
C ARG A 379 18.99 9.88 30.29
N PRO A 380 19.59 9.14 31.24
CA PRO A 380 21.06 9.02 31.34
C PRO A 380 21.75 8.58 30.05
N GLU A 381 21.11 7.72 29.28
CA GLU A 381 21.65 7.17 28.03
C GLU A 381 21.76 8.18 26.89
N VAL A 382 20.97 9.25 26.93
CA VAL A 382 20.95 10.28 25.87
C VAL A 382 21.36 11.67 26.36
N TYR A 383 21.35 11.90 27.67
CA TYR A 383 21.70 13.19 28.26
C TYR A 383 23.10 13.64 27.84
N GLY A 384 23.24 14.93 27.52
CA GLY A 384 24.46 15.53 27.03
C GLY A 384 24.74 15.35 25.54
N THR A 385 23.92 14.58 24.82
CA THR A 385 23.99 14.51 23.35
C THR A 385 23.63 15.87 22.75
N PRO A 386 24.33 16.35 21.71
CA PRO A 386 23.93 17.55 20.97
C PRO A 386 22.50 17.46 20.46
N ILE A 387 21.71 18.50 20.72
CA ILE A 387 20.31 18.57 20.30
C ILE A 387 20.15 19.65 19.24
N VAL A 388 19.62 19.27 18.10
CA VAL A 388 19.29 20.15 16.99
C VAL A 388 17.79 20.42 16.98
N LEU A 389 17.44 21.69 16.88
CA LEU A 389 16.06 22.17 16.85
C LEU A 389 15.75 22.86 15.50
N PRO A 390 14.47 22.89 15.07
CA PRO A 390 14.06 23.64 13.90
C PRO A 390 14.36 25.15 14.05
N ALA A 391 14.36 25.85 12.93
CA ALA A 391 14.77 27.28 12.88
C ALA A 391 13.90 28.19 13.75
N ASP A 392 12.63 27.91 13.86
CA ASP A 392 11.64 28.69 14.60
C ASP A 392 11.51 28.30 16.09
N ALA A 393 12.33 27.37 16.56
CA ALA A 393 12.37 26.96 17.98
C ALA A 393 12.77 28.09 18.93
N SER A 394 13.33 29.17 18.43
CA SER A 394 13.66 30.38 19.22
C SER A 394 12.51 31.39 19.28
N THR A 395 11.41 31.15 18.58
CA THR A 395 10.23 32.04 18.57
C THR A 395 9.42 31.85 19.85
N PRO A 396 9.24 32.87 20.69
CA PRO A 396 8.45 32.76 21.89
C PRO A 396 7.01 32.35 21.58
N GLY A 397 6.44 31.44 22.38
CA GLY A 397 5.07 30.97 22.24
C GLY A 397 4.79 30.08 21.02
N ARG A 398 5.79 29.80 20.17
CA ARG A 398 5.59 28.96 18.96
C ARG A 398 5.30 27.50 19.34
N TYR A 399 6.07 26.93 20.27
CA TYR A 399 5.97 25.53 20.71
C TYR A 399 5.74 25.40 22.22
N THR A 400 5.39 26.51 22.88
CA THR A 400 5.08 26.57 24.29
C THR A 400 3.83 27.46 24.48
N MET A 401 3.03 27.16 25.46
CA MET A 401 1.87 28.01 25.81
C MET A 401 2.27 29.25 26.64
N SER A 402 3.57 29.56 26.69
CA SER A 402 4.15 30.66 27.47
C SER A 402 4.92 31.64 26.58
N SER A 403 5.34 32.77 27.14
CA SER A 403 6.23 33.73 26.48
C SER A 403 7.67 33.23 26.30
N THR A 404 7.99 32.05 26.82
CA THR A 404 9.31 31.39 26.73
C THR A 404 9.39 30.60 25.42
N SER A 405 10.50 30.68 24.72
CA SER A 405 10.75 29.80 23.57
C SER A 405 11.11 28.38 24.02
N ILE A 406 10.90 27.39 23.13
CA ILE A 406 11.28 26.00 23.43
C ILE A 406 12.80 25.87 23.64
N ARG A 407 13.61 26.67 22.93
CA ARG A 407 15.06 26.73 23.09
C ARG A 407 15.44 27.19 24.49
N GLU A 408 14.83 28.28 25.01
CA GLU A 408 15.05 28.76 26.37
C GLU A 408 14.62 27.71 27.41
N LEU A 409 13.51 27.05 27.17
CA LEU A 409 13.04 25.97 28.04
C LEU A 409 14.06 24.82 28.11
N PHE A 410 14.60 24.38 26.98
CA PHE A 410 15.62 23.34 26.94
C PHE A 410 16.91 23.77 27.67
N GLN A 411 17.28 25.04 27.56
CA GLN A 411 18.42 25.61 28.29
C GLN A 411 18.20 25.61 29.80
N GLN A 412 16.97 25.86 30.28
CA GLN A 412 16.62 25.77 31.70
C GLN A 412 16.79 24.36 32.26
N TYR A 413 16.60 23.33 31.42
CA TYR A 413 16.86 21.92 31.76
C TYR A 413 18.32 21.49 31.52
N GLU A 414 19.22 22.43 31.29
CA GLU A 414 20.65 22.16 31.02
C GLU A 414 20.87 21.17 29.85
N LEU A 415 19.97 21.14 28.86
CA LEU A 415 20.11 20.28 27.68
C LEU A 415 21.14 20.86 26.70
N ASN A 416 21.89 20.00 26.01
CA ASN A 416 22.95 20.42 25.08
C ASN A 416 22.38 20.86 23.71
N VAL A 417 21.68 21.99 23.70
CA VAL A 417 21.09 22.54 22.48
C VAL A 417 22.17 23.22 21.64
N VAL A 418 22.25 22.83 20.38
CA VAL A 418 23.15 23.44 19.39
C VAL A 418 22.70 24.86 19.06
N ASP A 419 23.65 25.78 18.98
CA ASP A 419 23.36 27.17 18.61
C ASP A 419 22.96 27.29 17.12
N GLY A 420 21.92 28.05 16.86
CA GLY A 420 21.37 28.24 15.52
C GLY A 420 20.52 27.06 15.04
N ALA A 421 19.99 27.21 13.85
CA ALA A 421 19.24 26.17 13.15
C ALA A 421 20.16 25.43 12.16
N ILE A 422 19.83 24.17 11.90
CA ILE A 422 20.47 23.45 10.81
C ILE A 422 20.00 24.02 9.48
N MET A 423 20.93 24.52 8.71
CA MET A 423 20.70 25.09 7.38
C MET A 423 21.42 24.25 6.34
N ASN A 424 20.94 24.29 5.10
CA ASN A 424 21.65 23.69 3.98
C ASN A 424 23.01 24.40 3.79
N PRO A 425 24.03 23.72 3.24
CA PRO A 425 25.24 24.41 2.78
C PRO A 425 24.89 25.58 1.83
N PRO A 426 25.68 26.65 1.84
CA PRO A 426 25.48 27.78 0.94
C PRO A 426 25.43 27.32 -0.53
N ASP A 427 24.52 27.90 -1.31
CA ASP A 427 24.48 27.71 -2.76
C ASP A 427 25.72 28.35 -3.42
N PRO A 428 25.95 28.14 -4.73
CA PRO A 428 27.06 28.78 -5.44
C PRO A 428 27.05 30.33 -5.39
N GLN A 429 25.92 30.93 -5.03
CA GLN A 429 25.76 32.37 -4.81
C GLN A 429 25.91 32.80 -3.35
N GLY A 430 26.27 31.85 -2.46
CA GLY A 430 26.48 32.09 -1.02
C GLY A 430 25.19 32.21 -0.19
N ARG A 431 24.02 31.89 -0.76
CA ARG A 431 22.73 31.94 -0.04
C ARG A 431 22.51 30.67 0.75
N VAL A 432 22.15 30.83 2.01
CA VAL A 432 21.83 29.74 2.92
C VAL A 432 20.31 29.58 2.99
N THR A 433 19.82 28.36 2.78
CA THR A 433 18.38 28.05 2.79
C THR A 433 18.10 26.86 3.71
N ASN A 434 16.86 26.70 4.09
CA ASN A 434 16.38 25.49 4.79
C ASN A 434 15.41 24.69 3.91
N HIS A 435 15.55 24.77 2.60
CA HIS A 435 14.67 24.04 1.68
C HIS A 435 14.87 22.53 1.83
N LYS A 436 13.77 21.79 2.01
CA LYS A 436 13.78 20.34 2.29
C LYS A 436 14.56 19.51 1.25
N SER A 437 14.52 19.90 -0.01
CA SER A 437 15.06 19.12 -1.15
C SER A 437 16.51 18.71 -0.99
N TYR A 438 17.37 19.56 -0.43
CA TYR A 438 18.78 19.23 -0.26
C TYR A 438 18.95 18.06 0.72
N GLY A 439 18.40 18.18 1.93
CA GLY A 439 18.52 17.14 2.96
C GLY A 439 17.85 15.84 2.54
N ILE A 440 16.70 15.93 1.89
CA ILE A 440 15.99 14.76 1.33
C ILE A 440 16.84 14.05 0.27
N ASN A 441 17.52 14.79 -0.62
CA ASN A 441 18.42 14.19 -1.60
C ASN A 441 19.62 13.49 -0.94
N GLN A 442 20.19 14.06 0.13
CA GLN A 442 21.25 13.41 0.89
C GLN A 442 20.76 12.10 1.53
N MET A 443 19.59 12.12 2.17
CA MET A 443 18.97 10.92 2.72
C MET A 443 18.78 9.85 1.66
N ARG A 444 18.19 10.21 0.50
CA ARG A 444 17.95 9.28 -0.60
C ARG A 444 19.24 8.62 -1.08
N GLN A 445 20.27 9.40 -1.38
CA GLN A 445 21.56 8.88 -1.83
C GLN A 445 22.19 7.93 -0.81
N MET A 446 22.15 8.28 0.47
CA MET A 446 22.74 7.45 1.52
C MET A 446 21.93 6.18 1.80
N LEU A 447 20.60 6.23 1.68
CA LEU A 447 19.74 5.04 1.75
C LEU A 447 20.00 4.10 0.56
N GLU A 448 20.09 4.62 -0.67
CA GLU A 448 20.34 3.85 -1.89
C GLU A 448 21.66 3.05 -1.84
N VAL A 449 22.70 3.63 -1.25
CA VAL A 449 24.00 2.94 -1.09
C VAL A 449 24.16 2.21 0.24
N GLY A 450 23.15 2.25 1.12
CA GLY A 450 23.18 1.58 2.43
C GLY A 450 24.03 2.29 3.50
N SER A 451 24.49 3.51 3.26
CA SER A 451 25.26 4.31 4.22
C SER A 451 24.37 5.11 5.20
N LEU A 452 23.07 5.14 5.01
CA LEU A 452 22.08 5.46 6.04
C LEU A 452 21.30 4.20 6.36
N GLN A 453 21.46 3.67 7.55
CA GLN A 453 20.77 2.47 8.03
C GLN A 453 19.71 2.84 9.06
N VAL A 454 18.58 2.14 9.02
CA VAL A 454 17.43 2.42 9.88
C VAL A 454 17.19 1.25 10.83
N ASN A 455 17.06 1.53 12.12
CA ASN A 455 16.69 0.50 13.08
C ASN A 455 15.28 0.00 12.79
N ASP A 456 15.07 -1.32 12.82
CA ASP A 456 13.76 -1.96 12.56
C ASP A 456 12.64 -1.50 13.51
N ASN A 457 13.00 -0.96 14.69
CA ASN A 457 12.05 -0.35 15.62
C ASN A 457 11.60 1.07 15.22
N CYS A 458 12.19 1.71 14.22
CA CYS A 458 11.76 3.01 13.70
C CYS A 458 10.59 2.84 12.71
N VAL A 459 9.52 2.17 13.15
CA VAL A 459 8.39 1.76 12.31
C VAL A 459 7.66 2.96 11.71
N ASP A 460 7.52 4.05 12.47
CA ASP A 460 6.84 5.26 12.00
C ASP A 460 7.64 5.94 10.88
N PHE A 461 8.97 6.02 10.99
CA PHE A 461 9.84 6.49 9.91
C PHE A 461 9.70 5.63 8.64
N LEU A 462 9.79 4.31 8.80
CA LEU A 462 9.71 3.39 7.65
C LEU A 462 8.35 3.50 6.95
N ARG A 463 7.26 3.66 7.71
CA ARG A 463 5.90 3.84 7.18
C ARG A 463 5.78 5.17 6.43
N GLU A 464 6.22 6.28 7.03
CA GLU A 464 6.15 7.61 6.49
C GLU A 464 7.02 7.74 5.23
N ALA A 465 8.28 7.30 5.30
CA ALA A 465 9.22 7.35 4.20
C ALA A 465 8.81 6.46 3.00
N SER A 466 8.16 5.32 3.26
CA SER A 466 7.62 4.46 2.20
C SER A 466 6.45 5.11 1.43
N ASN A 467 5.76 6.05 2.06
CA ASN A 467 4.63 6.77 1.47
C ASN A 467 4.97 8.21 1.03
N TYR A 468 6.23 8.63 1.19
CA TYR A 468 6.65 9.99 0.94
C TYR A 468 6.83 10.27 -0.55
N TYR A 469 6.11 11.26 -1.06
CA TYR A 469 6.11 11.62 -2.48
C TYR A 469 6.14 13.13 -2.70
N VAL A 470 6.48 13.51 -3.93
CA VAL A 470 6.38 14.89 -4.41
C VAL A 470 5.21 14.97 -5.39
N ASP A 471 4.30 15.91 -5.17
CA ASP A 471 3.15 16.14 -6.04
C ASP A 471 3.56 16.75 -7.40
N THR A 472 2.62 16.90 -8.31
CA THR A 472 2.86 17.51 -9.64
C THR A 472 3.26 18.99 -9.60
N GLN A 473 3.12 19.63 -8.44
CA GLN A 473 3.52 21.02 -8.19
C GLN A 473 4.88 21.12 -7.47
N GLY A 474 5.54 19.99 -7.22
CA GLY A 474 6.83 19.93 -6.55
C GLY A 474 6.76 20.04 -5.02
N ARG A 475 5.57 19.84 -4.41
CA ARG A 475 5.39 19.87 -2.95
C ARG A 475 5.51 18.44 -2.38
N PHE A 476 6.19 18.33 -1.27
CA PHE A 476 6.29 17.08 -0.52
C PHE A 476 4.96 16.76 0.17
N SER A 477 4.66 15.46 0.30
CA SER A 477 3.46 14.96 0.99
C SER A 477 3.57 15.11 2.50
N ASP A 478 2.42 15.23 3.17
CA ASP A 478 2.28 15.12 4.62
C ASP A 478 1.67 13.75 5.00
N PRO A 479 1.92 13.22 6.20
CA PRO A 479 2.84 13.74 7.22
C PRO A 479 4.32 13.44 6.88
N ASP A 480 5.24 14.29 7.34
CA ASP A 480 6.68 14.12 7.13
C ASP A 480 7.56 14.42 8.37
N ASP A 481 6.95 14.40 9.55
CA ASP A 481 7.60 14.71 10.83
C ASP A 481 8.77 13.77 11.15
N CYS A 482 8.60 12.45 10.91
CA CYS A 482 9.66 11.46 11.10
C CYS A 482 10.80 11.66 10.11
N ILE A 483 10.49 12.02 8.88
CA ILE A 483 11.45 12.29 7.83
C ILE A 483 12.21 13.57 8.15
N ASP A 484 11.52 14.65 8.53
CA ASP A 484 12.15 15.94 8.83
C ASP A 484 13.05 15.85 10.07
N SER A 485 12.64 15.18 11.12
CA SER A 485 13.48 14.92 12.27
C SER A 485 14.75 14.13 11.90
N CYS A 486 14.63 13.08 11.09
CA CYS A 486 15.76 12.31 10.57
C CYS A 486 16.66 13.16 9.66
N ARG A 487 16.08 13.98 8.80
CA ARG A 487 16.78 14.92 7.91
C ARG A 487 17.63 15.91 8.70
N TYR A 488 17.09 16.50 9.74
CA TYR A 488 17.85 17.41 10.62
C TYR A 488 19.03 16.70 11.29
N ALA A 489 18.81 15.46 11.79
CA ALA A 489 19.88 14.67 12.39
C ALA A 489 21.00 14.36 11.38
N LEU A 490 20.65 13.95 10.16
CA LEU A 490 21.61 13.65 9.12
C LEU A 490 22.40 14.88 8.68
N LEU A 491 21.74 16.03 8.49
CA LEU A 491 22.40 17.27 8.15
C LEU A 491 23.38 17.71 9.24
N ALA A 492 23.04 17.52 10.51
CA ALA A 492 23.94 17.78 11.63
C ALA A 492 25.18 16.88 11.58
N CYS A 493 25.02 15.59 11.27
CA CYS A 493 26.13 14.66 11.06
C CYS A 493 27.06 15.12 9.94
N LEU A 494 26.49 15.45 8.78
CA LEU A 494 27.25 15.90 7.60
C LEU A 494 27.99 17.23 7.82
N GLN A 495 27.50 18.08 8.73
CA GLN A 495 28.09 19.37 9.09
C GLN A 495 29.04 19.28 10.29
N GLY A 496 29.28 18.08 10.83
CA GLY A 496 30.17 17.87 11.97
C GLY A 496 29.61 18.40 13.30
N ILE A 497 28.29 18.51 13.43
CA ILE A 497 27.60 18.95 14.65
C ILE A 497 27.28 17.73 15.54
N CYS A 498 28.10 16.75 15.51
CA CYS A 498 27.99 15.56 16.35
C CYS A 498 29.11 15.58 17.42
N GLU A 499 28.89 14.90 18.52
CA GLU A 499 29.91 14.70 19.52
C GLU A 499 30.31 13.22 19.62
N PRO A 500 31.60 12.93 19.86
CA PRO A 500 32.06 11.58 20.11
C PRO A 500 31.26 10.93 21.24
N TRP A 501 30.85 9.68 21.02
CA TRP A 501 30.29 8.86 22.07
C TRP A 501 31.47 8.45 22.99
N ASP A 502 31.48 8.96 24.21
CA ASP A 502 32.48 8.60 25.21
C ASP A 502 31.88 7.72 26.32
N ASN A 503 32.74 6.93 26.95
CA ASN A 503 32.35 6.05 28.05
C ASN A 503 32.18 6.80 29.40
N LYS A 504 31.97 8.12 29.39
CA LYS A 504 31.72 8.88 30.60
C LYS A 504 30.43 8.43 31.25
N SER A 505 30.42 8.32 32.56
CA SER A 505 29.19 8.08 33.31
C SER A 505 28.18 9.22 33.10
N PRO A 506 26.88 8.98 33.28
CA PRO A 506 25.87 10.04 33.20
C PRO A 506 26.23 11.27 34.06
N GLN A 507 26.74 11.04 35.26
CA GLN A 507 27.19 12.10 36.17
C GLN A 507 28.37 12.92 35.60
N GLN A 508 29.34 12.27 34.98
CA GLN A 508 30.48 12.95 34.31
C GLN A 508 30.02 13.75 33.10
N ARG A 509 29.01 13.26 32.35
CA ARG A 509 28.42 14.00 31.25
C ARG A 509 27.65 15.22 31.74
N MET A 510 26.88 15.09 32.80
CA MET A 510 26.17 16.21 33.44
C MET A 510 27.15 17.28 33.93
N ALA A 511 28.24 16.88 34.59
CA ALA A 511 29.30 17.80 35.04
C ALA A 511 29.97 18.54 33.87
N ALA A 512 30.35 17.81 32.83
CA ALA A 512 30.98 18.41 31.64
C ALA A 512 30.02 19.39 30.93
N GLN A 513 28.72 19.12 30.94
CA GLN A 513 27.74 19.99 30.37
C GLN A 513 27.52 21.26 31.17
N ARG A 514 27.47 21.17 32.52
CA ARG A 514 27.40 22.34 33.40
C ARG A 514 28.62 23.26 33.19
N ASP A 515 29.80 22.70 33.07
CA ASP A 515 31.04 23.47 32.77
C ASP A 515 30.93 24.20 31.42
N ARG A 516 30.32 23.61 30.42
CA ARG A 516 30.08 24.27 29.12
C ARG A 516 29.09 25.43 29.24
N TYR A 517 27.98 25.25 29.98
CA TYR A 517 27.02 26.34 30.21
C TYR A 517 27.68 27.53 30.93
N VAL A 518 28.45 27.27 31.97
CA VAL A 518 29.16 28.30 32.72
C VAL A 518 30.11 29.07 31.79
N ARG A 519 30.88 28.37 30.95
CA ARG A 519 31.80 29.00 29.98
C ARG A 519 31.09 29.82 28.90
N ARG A 520 29.92 29.36 28.42
CA ARG A 520 29.09 30.11 27.44
C ARG A 520 28.54 31.39 28.04
N ASP A 521 28.05 31.32 29.29
CA ASP A 521 27.52 32.51 29.96
C ASP A 521 28.61 33.58 30.14
N ASP A 522 29.87 33.16 30.44
CA ASP A 522 31.02 34.05 30.53
C ASP A 522 31.45 34.60 29.16
N SER A 523 31.30 33.86 28.05
CA SER A 523 31.65 34.36 26.73
C SER A 523 30.69 35.41 26.19
N ASN A 524 29.44 35.36 26.58
CA ASN A 524 28.38 36.30 26.19
C ASN A 524 28.27 37.53 27.07
N LYS A 525 29.01 37.62 28.15
CA LYS A 525 29.03 38.83 28.98
C LYS A 525 29.67 39.99 28.22
N PRO A 526 29.02 41.18 28.15
CA PRO A 526 29.60 42.35 27.55
C PRO A 526 30.98 42.67 28.17
N ALA A 527 31.91 43.22 27.38
CA ALA A 527 33.30 43.46 27.80
C ALA A 527 33.44 44.26 29.13
N TRP A 528 32.48 45.14 29.42
CA TRP A 528 32.44 45.91 30.67
C TRP A 528 32.07 45.01 31.89
N LYS A 529 31.27 43.97 31.74
CA LYS A 529 31.00 42.99 32.84
C LYS A 529 32.17 42.06 33.10
N LYS A 530 32.97 41.73 32.05
CA LYS A 530 34.19 40.92 32.22
C LYS A 530 35.29 41.68 32.99
N ALA A 531 35.35 43.02 32.87
CA ALA A 531 36.28 43.85 33.60
C ALA A 531 35.95 44.00 35.10
N TYR A 532 34.66 43.90 35.47
CA TYR A 532 34.22 44.03 36.90
C TYR A 532 34.30 42.70 37.69
N SER A 533 34.41 41.54 37.05
CA SER A 533 34.56 40.25 37.72
C SER A 533 36.04 39.84 37.92
N ALA A 534 36.98 40.67 37.49
CA ALA A 534 38.42 40.47 37.62
C ALA A 534 39.07 41.39 38.69
N GLN A 535 38.28 42.12 39.43
CA GLN A 535 38.62 42.80 40.67
C GLN A 535 37.97 42.09 41.87
#